data_c5e067d4cf870105b55efa27c5c087db
#
_entry.id   c5e067d4cf870105b55efa27c5c087db
#
_cell.length_a   1.000
_cell.length_b   1.000
_cell.length_c   1.000
_cell.angle_alpha   90.00
_cell.angle_beta   90.00
_cell.angle_gamma   90.00
#
_symmetry.space_group_name_H-M   'P 1'
#
loop_
_entity.id
_entity.type
_entity.pdbx_description
1 polymer ?
#
loop_
_entity_poly.entity_id
_entity_poly.type
_entity_poly.pdbx_seq_one_letter_code
_entity_poly.pdbx_strand_id
1 'polypeptide(L)'
;MEQNVRLSVTTLISDHAVLQRDEVIPVHGRGRAGARVRAELTPDWVKADGVIQPKSGWGVVNPAGTWLVELPPLPAGGPYRLRVESEGEEQEFHDLYFGDIWVMAGQSNMQLPMERVKYRYPEEYKKGASPMIRQFAVPIQWKFDSDSDALSGGEWKTAAAEHTPVFSAVGFFFAQKLYERYHIPVGLILTAVGGTPVQAW
;
A
#
# COMPACT_ATOMS: atom_id res chain seq x y z
N MET A 1 27.43 13.90 -16.46
CA MET A 1 26.05 13.73 -16.98
C MET A 1 25.14 13.64 -15.77
N GLU A 2 24.39 14.68 -15.47
CA GLU A 2 23.35 14.61 -14.45
C GLU A 2 22.32 13.61 -14.93
N GLN A 3 22.17 12.49 -14.23
CA GLN A 3 21.06 11.59 -14.46
C GLN A 3 19.79 12.35 -14.10
N ASN A 4 18.92 12.55 -15.07
CA ASN A 4 17.61 13.16 -14.87
C ASN A 4 16.76 12.17 -14.05
N VAL A 5 16.94 12.17 -12.72
CA VAL A 5 16.21 11.33 -11.79
C VAL A 5 14.82 11.93 -11.64
N ARG A 6 13.81 11.29 -12.24
CA ARG A 6 12.42 11.70 -12.12
C ARG A 6 11.91 11.52 -10.69
N LEU A 7 10.96 12.37 -10.33
CA LEU A 7 10.19 12.21 -9.09
C LEU A 7 9.53 10.84 -9.09
N SER A 8 9.73 10.07 -8.02
CA SER A 8 9.02 8.81 -7.80
C SER A 8 8.64 8.66 -6.34
N VAL A 9 7.52 7.98 -6.10
CA VAL A 9 7.02 7.61 -4.78
C VAL A 9 7.19 6.09 -4.63
N THR A 10 7.37 5.60 -3.40
CA THR A 10 7.43 4.15 -3.14
C THR A 10 6.18 3.44 -3.67
N THR A 11 6.33 2.26 -4.27
CA THR A 11 5.22 1.51 -4.86
C THR A 11 4.18 1.03 -3.85
N LEU A 12 4.51 0.99 -2.57
CA LEU A 12 3.54 0.73 -1.50
C LEU A 12 2.51 1.86 -1.36
N ILE A 13 2.84 3.07 -1.81
CA ILE A 13 1.91 4.20 -1.92
C ILE A 13 1.51 4.30 -3.39
N SER A 14 0.40 3.68 -3.72
CA SER A 14 -0.19 3.68 -5.07
C SER A 14 -1.71 3.67 -4.94
N ASP A 15 -2.42 3.75 -6.05
CA ASP A 15 -3.88 3.66 -6.06
C ASP A 15 -4.37 2.46 -5.26
N HIS A 16 -5.46 2.65 -4.55
CA HIS A 16 -6.09 1.65 -3.70
C HIS A 16 -5.27 1.26 -2.45
N ALA A 17 -4.21 1.97 -2.09
CA ALA A 17 -3.42 1.63 -0.91
C ALA A 17 -4.23 1.76 0.39
N VAL A 18 -3.92 0.87 1.35
CA VAL A 18 -4.24 1.10 2.76
C VAL A 18 -2.97 1.53 3.46
N LEU A 19 -3.03 2.65 4.17
CA LEU A 19 -1.92 3.18 4.97
C LEU A 19 -2.24 2.98 6.47
N GLN A 20 -1.19 2.87 7.30
CA GLN A 20 -1.36 2.66 8.74
C GLN A 20 -2.05 3.89 9.37
N ARG A 21 -3.17 3.64 10.06
CA ARG A 21 -3.90 4.65 10.84
C ARG A 21 -3.19 5.01 12.14
N ASP A 22 -3.52 6.17 12.69
CA ASP A 22 -3.09 6.67 14.01
C ASP A 22 -1.57 6.81 14.18
N GLU A 23 -0.80 6.69 13.10
CA GLU A 23 0.65 6.85 13.05
C GLU A 23 1.05 7.96 12.07
N VAL A 24 2.25 8.52 12.24
CA VAL A 24 2.84 9.45 11.28
C VAL A 24 2.91 8.78 9.91
N ILE A 25 2.50 9.49 8.86
CA ILE A 25 2.42 8.95 7.51
C ILE A 25 3.72 9.26 6.76
N PRO A 26 4.63 8.29 6.57
CA PRO A 26 5.88 8.51 5.84
C PRO A 26 5.65 8.40 4.34
N VAL A 27 5.58 9.53 3.64
CA VAL A 27 5.58 9.58 2.18
C VAL A 27 7.01 9.74 1.71
N HIS A 28 7.53 8.76 0.95
CA HIS A 28 8.94 8.75 0.56
C HIS A 28 9.15 8.24 -0.86
N GLY A 29 10.33 8.53 -1.39
CA GLY A 29 10.66 8.11 -2.75
C GLY A 29 12.01 8.62 -3.22
N ARG A 30 12.16 8.78 -4.53
CA ARG A 30 13.38 9.28 -5.17
C ARG A 30 13.12 10.54 -5.98
N GLY A 31 14.16 11.34 -6.17
CA GLY A 31 14.11 12.58 -6.95
C GLY A 31 15.50 13.18 -7.15
N ARG A 32 15.56 14.35 -7.77
CA ARG A 32 16.80 15.08 -8.00
C ARG A 32 17.35 15.65 -6.70
N ALA A 33 18.60 15.36 -6.37
CA ALA A 33 19.25 15.84 -5.14
C ALA A 33 19.12 17.38 -4.99
N GLY A 34 18.74 17.81 -3.79
CA GLY A 34 18.50 19.21 -3.46
C GLY A 34 17.10 19.73 -3.82
N ALA A 35 16.32 19.02 -4.61
CA ALA A 35 14.96 19.42 -4.95
C ALA A 35 14.03 19.38 -3.72
N ARG A 36 13.07 20.32 -3.66
CA ARG A 36 12.02 20.33 -2.65
C ARG A 36 10.86 19.47 -3.11
N VAL A 37 10.36 18.64 -2.22
CA VAL A 37 9.18 17.79 -2.46
C VAL A 37 8.05 18.23 -1.53
N ARG A 38 6.85 18.35 -2.07
CA ARG A 38 5.62 18.57 -1.31
C ARG A 38 4.73 17.35 -1.43
N ALA A 39 4.20 16.88 -0.32
CA ALA A 39 3.13 15.90 -0.30
C ALA A 39 1.88 16.53 0.30
N GLU A 40 0.73 16.31 -0.34
CA GLU A 40 -0.57 16.81 0.11
C GLU A 40 -1.61 15.71 0.06
N LEU A 41 -2.25 15.46 1.20
CA LEU A 41 -3.32 14.49 1.35
C LEU A 41 -4.66 15.20 1.51
N THR A 42 -5.59 14.91 0.62
CA THR A 42 -6.93 15.50 0.57
C THR A 42 -7.98 14.41 0.66
N PRO A 43 -9.00 14.52 1.53
CA PRO A 43 -10.14 13.63 1.51
C PRO A 43 -10.94 13.78 0.20
N ASP A 44 -11.39 12.67 -0.37
CA ASP A 44 -12.24 12.66 -1.59
C ASP A 44 -13.74 12.80 -1.28
N TRP A 45 -14.09 13.11 -0.04
CA TRP A 45 -15.49 13.39 0.36
C TRP A 45 -15.63 14.83 0.86
N VAL A 46 -16.80 15.41 0.63
CA VAL A 46 -17.17 16.72 1.17
C VAL A 46 -17.96 16.52 2.46
N LYS A 47 -17.55 17.14 3.56
CA LYS A 47 -18.37 17.24 4.75
C LYS A 47 -19.55 18.20 4.51
N ALA A 48 -20.71 17.88 5.09
CA ALA A 48 -21.91 18.69 4.94
C ALA A 48 -21.77 20.14 5.45
N ASP A 49 -20.76 20.40 6.27
CA ASP A 49 -20.48 21.69 6.95
C ASP A 49 -19.29 22.47 6.39
N GLY A 50 -18.69 22.04 5.26
CA GLY A 50 -17.71 22.86 4.55
C GLY A 50 -16.32 22.28 4.37
N VAL A 51 -15.35 23.12 4.15
CA VAL A 51 -13.99 22.88 3.65
C VAL A 51 -13.20 21.92 4.53
N ILE A 52 -12.85 20.76 3.98
CA ILE A 52 -11.84 19.89 4.58
C ILE A 52 -10.47 20.45 4.23
N GLN A 53 -9.69 20.78 5.25
CA GLN A 53 -8.33 21.26 5.02
C GLN A 53 -7.40 20.10 4.67
N PRO A 54 -6.68 20.15 3.55
CA PRO A 54 -5.65 19.16 3.21
C PRO A 54 -4.59 19.09 4.29
N LYS A 55 -3.99 17.91 4.46
CA LYS A 55 -2.77 17.71 5.24
C LYS A 55 -1.59 17.78 4.30
N SER A 56 -0.64 18.66 4.53
CA SER A 56 0.53 18.78 3.66
C SER A 56 1.82 18.87 4.46
N GLY A 57 2.91 18.43 3.83
CA GLY A 57 4.25 18.51 4.36
C GLY A 57 5.28 18.75 3.26
N TRP A 58 6.52 19.03 3.67
CA TRP A 58 7.64 19.31 2.78
C TRP A 58 8.85 18.47 3.18
N GLY A 59 9.61 18.06 2.18
CA GLY A 59 10.90 17.40 2.32
C GLY A 59 11.90 17.96 1.32
N VAL A 60 13.15 17.54 1.47
CA VAL A 60 14.22 17.85 0.53
C VAL A 60 14.89 16.55 0.12
N VAL A 61 15.13 16.38 -1.17
CA VAL A 61 15.85 15.21 -1.69
C VAL A 61 17.31 15.29 -1.23
N ASN A 62 17.74 14.27 -0.52
CA ASN A 62 19.12 14.18 -0.01
C ASN A 62 20.14 13.87 -1.12
N PRO A 63 21.47 13.93 -0.86
CA PRO A 63 22.49 13.63 -1.86
C PRO A 63 22.43 12.20 -2.44
N ALA A 64 21.81 11.24 -1.75
CA ALA A 64 21.60 9.88 -2.24
C ALA A 64 20.39 9.77 -3.21
N GLY A 65 19.67 10.89 -3.45
CA GLY A 65 18.52 10.92 -4.33
C GLY A 65 17.23 10.39 -3.69
N THR A 66 17.18 10.28 -2.36
CA THR A 66 15.98 9.86 -1.61
C THR A 66 15.36 11.03 -0.84
N TRP A 67 14.07 10.99 -0.64
CA TRP A 67 13.33 11.99 0.14
C TRP A 67 12.29 11.34 1.04
N LEU A 68 11.92 12.07 2.10
CA LEU A 68 10.87 11.73 3.05
C LEU A 68 10.06 12.99 3.36
N VAL A 69 8.75 12.87 3.32
CA VAL A 69 7.79 13.85 3.84
C VAL A 69 6.93 13.15 4.89
N GLU A 70 6.90 13.66 6.08
CA GLU A 70 6.05 13.15 7.16
C GLU A 70 4.76 13.96 7.21
N LEU A 71 3.62 13.30 7.09
CA LEU A 71 2.30 13.88 7.28
C LEU A 71 1.74 13.47 8.65
N PRO A 72 0.89 14.32 9.26
CA PRO A 72 0.31 14.03 10.57
C PRO A 72 -0.58 12.78 10.50
N PRO A 73 -0.69 12.03 11.62
CA PRO A 73 -1.52 10.84 11.70
C PRO A 73 -2.98 11.13 11.40
N LEU A 74 -3.66 10.11 10.83
CA LEU A 74 -5.09 10.13 10.56
C LEU A 74 -5.78 8.92 11.20
N PRO A 75 -7.02 9.06 11.66
CA PRO A 75 -7.83 7.93 12.10
C PRO A 75 -8.23 7.05 10.91
N ALA A 76 -8.77 5.85 11.20
CA ALA A 76 -9.34 4.98 10.18
C ALA A 76 -10.38 5.71 9.33
N GLY A 77 -10.33 5.51 8.02
CA GLY A 77 -11.28 6.12 7.07
C GLY A 77 -10.69 6.32 5.69
N GLY A 78 -11.45 6.95 4.84
CA GLY A 78 -11.15 7.21 3.42
C GLY A 78 -12.44 7.37 2.61
N PRO A 79 -12.33 7.51 1.28
CA PRO A 79 -11.07 7.58 0.51
C PRO A 79 -10.37 8.94 0.60
N TYR A 80 -9.06 8.89 0.40
CA TYR A 80 -8.20 10.07 0.28
C TYR A 80 -7.47 10.05 -1.05
N ARG A 81 -7.03 11.23 -1.47
CA ARG A 81 -6.13 11.45 -2.60
C ARG A 81 -4.81 12.03 -2.08
N LEU A 82 -3.69 11.46 -2.51
CA LEU A 82 -2.36 11.96 -2.23
C LEU A 82 -1.75 12.55 -3.50
N ARG A 83 -1.33 13.80 -3.44
CA ARG A 83 -0.57 14.49 -4.48
C ARG A 83 0.85 14.72 -4.00
N VAL A 84 1.82 14.38 -4.83
CA VAL A 84 3.25 14.62 -4.58
C VAL A 84 3.81 15.42 -5.73
N GLU A 85 4.46 16.53 -5.43
CA GLU A 85 5.00 17.44 -6.43
C GLU A 85 6.44 17.85 -6.13
N SER A 86 7.26 18.00 -7.17
CA SER A 86 8.64 18.51 -7.11
C SER A 86 9.05 19.08 -8.47
N GLU A 87 9.53 20.32 -8.50
CA GLU A 87 10.12 20.95 -9.69
C GLU A 87 9.29 20.85 -10.98
N GLY A 88 7.97 20.92 -10.86
CA GLY A 88 7.04 20.82 -12.00
C GLY A 88 6.67 19.40 -12.40
N GLU A 89 7.24 18.38 -11.77
CA GLU A 89 6.76 17.00 -11.84
C GLU A 89 5.71 16.75 -10.76
N GLU A 90 4.71 15.92 -11.08
CA GLU A 90 3.62 15.60 -10.19
C GLU A 90 3.23 14.13 -10.31
N GLN A 91 2.88 13.53 -9.18
CA GLN A 91 2.23 12.21 -9.10
C GLN A 91 1.00 12.34 -8.21
N GLU A 92 -0.08 11.68 -8.60
CA GLU A 92 -1.33 11.65 -7.84
C GLU A 92 -1.79 10.21 -7.67
N PHE A 93 -2.25 9.89 -6.45
CA PHE A 93 -2.73 8.56 -6.06
C PHE A 93 -4.12 8.68 -5.47
N HIS A 94 -5.00 7.78 -5.87
CA HIS A 94 -6.43 7.84 -5.55
C HIS A 94 -6.87 6.66 -4.70
N ASP A 95 -8.06 6.82 -4.10
CA ASP A 95 -8.75 5.77 -3.35
C ASP A 95 -7.87 5.19 -2.22
N LEU A 96 -7.16 6.07 -1.50
CA LEU A 96 -6.33 5.70 -0.36
C LEU A 96 -7.20 5.60 0.90
N TYR A 97 -6.95 4.59 1.72
CA TYR A 97 -7.62 4.44 3.01
C TYR A 97 -6.60 4.37 4.15
N PHE A 98 -7.03 4.77 5.33
CA PHE A 98 -6.31 4.56 6.58
C PHE A 98 -6.96 3.44 7.35
N GLY A 99 -6.18 2.45 7.75
CA GLY A 99 -6.63 1.26 8.42
C GLY A 99 -5.51 0.48 9.09
N ASP A 100 -5.74 -0.77 9.37
CA ASP A 100 -4.74 -1.66 9.98
C ASP A 100 -3.94 -2.40 8.91
N ILE A 101 -2.61 -2.29 8.96
CA ILE A 101 -1.69 -2.97 8.04
C ILE A 101 -1.15 -4.24 8.69
N TRP A 102 -1.22 -5.35 7.94
CA TRP A 102 -0.69 -6.64 8.37
C TRP A 102 0.29 -7.18 7.34
N VAL A 103 1.51 -7.48 7.80
CA VAL A 103 2.52 -8.14 6.97
C VAL A 103 2.30 -9.65 7.03
N MET A 104 2.13 -10.25 5.87
CA MET A 104 1.86 -11.68 5.69
C MET A 104 3.13 -12.40 5.28
N ALA A 105 4.03 -12.61 6.24
CA ALA A 105 5.29 -13.33 6.05
C ALA A 105 5.09 -14.85 6.18
N GLY A 106 5.87 -15.63 5.47
CA GLY A 106 5.83 -17.08 5.55
C GLY A 106 6.11 -17.77 4.21
N GLN A 107 5.72 -19.01 4.11
CA GLN A 107 5.92 -19.81 2.90
C GLN A 107 4.58 -20.27 2.30
N SER A 108 4.53 -21.48 1.74
CA SER A 108 3.44 -22.00 0.90
C SER A 108 2.04 -21.83 1.48
N ASN A 109 1.81 -22.06 2.76
CA ASN A 109 0.48 -21.90 3.36
C ASN A 109 0.03 -20.43 3.41
N MET A 110 0.94 -19.52 3.71
CA MET A 110 0.63 -18.09 3.71
C MET A 110 0.49 -17.53 2.30
N GLN A 111 1.27 -18.06 1.35
CA GLN A 111 1.18 -17.67 -0.06
C GLN A 111 -0.04 -18.26 -0.78
N LEU A 112 -0.62 -19.38 -0.28
CA LEU A 112 -1.67 -20.14 -0.95
C LEU A 112 -2.83 -19.24 -1.40
N PRO A 113 -3.08 -19.11 -2.72
CA PRO A 113 -4.12 -18.21 -3.20
C PRO A 113 -5.52 -18.85 -3.08
N MET A 114 -6.55 -18.01 -2.99
CA MET A 114 -7.96 -18.40 -2.97
C MET A 114 -8.35 -19.29 -4.14
N GLU A 115 -7.74 -19.12 -5.32
CA GLU A 115 -7.92 -19.98 -6.49
C GLU A 115 -7.68 -21.46 -6.17
N ARG A 116 -6.74 -21.77 -5.28
CA ARG A 116 -6.39 -23.15 -4.91
C ARG A 116 -7.37 -23.78 -3.92
N VAL A 117 -8.17 -22.98 -3.24
CA VAL A 117 -9.15 -23.42 -2.24
C VAL A 117 -10.60 -23.19 -2.66
N LYS A 118 -10.84 -22.73 -3.89
CA LYS A 118 -12.17 -22.38 -4.44
C LYS A 118 -13.22 -23.50 -4.32
N TYR A 119 -12.80 -24.75 -4.39
CA TYR A 119 -13.72 -25.90 -4.26
C TYR A 119 -14.19 -26.10 -2.81
N ARG A 120 -13.39 -25.65 -1.84
CA ARG A 120 -13.73 -25.70 -0.43
C ARG A 120 -14.59 -24.52 0.00
N TYR A 121 -14.38 -23.35 -0.63
CA TYR A 121 -14.99 -22.06 -0.30
C TYR A 121 -15.57 -21.39 -1.56
N PRO A 122 -16.54 -22.06 -2.25
CA PRO A 122 -17.02 -21.57 -3.54
C PRO A 122 -17.81 -20.26 -3.45
N GLU A 123 -18.48 -19.99 -2.31
CA GLU A 123 -19.27 -18.78 -2.13
C GLU A 123 -18.37 -17.57 -1.90
N GLU A 124 -17.40 -17.69 -1.01
CA GLU A 124 -16.42 -16.63 -0.73
C GLU A 124 -15.57 -16.32 -1.97
N TYR A 125 -15.20 -17.36 -2.72
CA TYR A 125 -14.45 -17.19 -3.96
C TYR A 125 -15.24 -16.42 -5.02
N LYS A 126 -16.56 -16.65 -5.14
CA LYS A 126 -17.40 -16.00 -6.14
C LYS A 126 -17.82 -14.59 -5.74
N LYS A 127 -18.12 -14.39 -4.46
CA LYS A 127 -18.63 -13.11 -3.95
C LYS A 127 -17.51 -12.12 -3.64
N GLY A 128 -16.31 -12.62 -3.32
CA GLY A 128 -15.26 -11.80 -2.74
C GLY A 128 -15.60 -11.37 -1.31
N ALA A 129 -14.93 -10.34 -0.86
CA ALA A 129 -15.14 -9.71 0.43
C ALA A 129 -15.33 -8.18 0.25
N SER A 130 -15.31 -7.45 1.38
CA SER A 130 -15.43 -5.99 1.36
C SER A 130 -14.28 -5.35 0.55
N PRO A 131 -14.54 -4.32 -0.27
CA PRO A 131 -13.50 -3.53 -0.94
C PRO A 131 -12.61 -2.75 0.05
N MET A 132 -12.97 -2.72 1.33
CA MET A 132 -12.14 -2.18 2.42
C MET A 132 -11.01 -3.14 2.82
N ILE A 133 -11.02 -4.38 2.32
CA ILE A 133 -9.93 -5.34 2.46
C ILE A 133 -9.09 -5.26 1.20
N ARG A 134 -7.80 -5.02 1.33
CA ARG A 134 -6.89 -4.84 0.21
C ARG A 134 -5.60 -5.60 0.44
N GLN A 135 -5.03 -6.12 -0.64
CA GLN A 135 -3.76 -6.84 -0.61
C GLN A 135 -2.78 -6.23 -1.60
N PHE A 136 -1.57 -6.01 -1.14
CA PHE A 136 -0.40 -5.76 -1.97
C PHE A 136 0.47 -7.01 -1.96
N ALA A 137 0.62 -7.66 -3.12
CA ALA A 137 1.54 -8.80 -3.25
C ALA A 137 2.93 -8.26 -3.64
N VAL A 138 3.89 -8.43 -2.76
CA VAL A 138 5.28 -8.02 -3.03
C VAL A 138 5.84 -8.88 -4.16
N PRO A 139 6.31 -8.29 -5.27
CA PRO A 139 6.90 -9.05 -6.36
C PRO A 139 8.13 -9.81 -5.91
N ILE A 140 8.22 -11.09 -6.26
CA ILE A 140 9.36 -11.93 -5.94
C ILE A 140 10.57 -11.45 -6.72
N GLN A 141 11.66 -11.16 -6.01
CA GLN A 141 12.97 -10.85 -6.58
C GLN A 141 14.02 -11.79 -6.01
N TRP A 142 14.81 -12.36 -6.90
CA TRP A 142 15.97 -13.17 -6.51
C TRP A 142 17.23 -12.30 -6.58
N LYS A 143 17.64 -11.74 -5.45
CA LYS A 143 18.88 -11.01 -5.29
C LYS A 143 19.73 -11.72 -4.26
N PHE A 144 20.93 -12.12 -4.63
CA PHE A 144 21.84 -12.86 -3.76
C PHE A 144 23.03 -12.02 -3.30
N ASP A 145 23.25 -10.85 -3.93
CA ASP A 145 24.46 -10.07 -3.74
C ASP A 145 24.26 -8.81 -2.89
N SER A 146 23.03 -8.37 -2.69
CA SER A 146 22.72 -7.16 -1.91
C SER A 146 21.24 -7.09 -1.55
N ASP A 147 20.94 -6.37 -0.48
CA ASP A 147 19.57 -5.97 -0.15
C ASP A 147 18.99 -5.04 -1.22
N SER A 148 17.67 -5.00 -1.30
CA SER A 148 16.96 -4.11 -2.22
C SER A 148 16.31 -2.98 -1.44
N ASP A 149 16.68 -1.74 -1.74
CA ASP A 149 16.10 -0.55 -1.14
C ASP A 149 14.73 -0.17 -1.73
N ALA A 150 14.28 -0.89 -2.77
CA ALA A 150 13.03 -0.61 -3.45
C ALA A 150 12.37 -1.88 -3.96
N LEU A 151 11.04 -1.87 -3.96
CA LEU A 151 10.25 -2.90 -4.59
C LEU A 151 10.30 -2.75 -6.11
N SER A 152 10.30 -3.87 -6.85
CA SER A 152 10.34 -3.88 -8.33
C SER A 152 8.99 -3.55 -8.98
N GLY A 153 7.99 -3.21 -8.21
CA GLY A 153 6.63 -2.96 -8.64
C GLY A 153 5.63 -3.52 -7.64
N GLY A 154 4.45 -3.86 -8.09
CA GLY A 154 3.32 -4.32 -7.30
C GLY A 154 2.14 -3.36 -7.39
N GLU A 155 0.99 -3.83 -7.00
CA GLU A 155 -0.24 -3.05 -6.97
C GLU A 155 -1.15 -3.52 -5.83
N TRP A 156 -1.91 -2.60 -5.27
CA TRP A 156 -2.98 -2.94 -4.34
C TRP A 156 -4.20 -3.46 -5.09
N LYS A 157 -4.76 -4.56 -4.60
CA LYS A 157 -6.01 -5.13 -5.10
C LYS A 157 -7.04 -5.16 -3.99
N THR A 158 -8.26 -4.75 -4.29
CA THR A 158 -9.40 -4.89 -3.38
C THR A 158 -9.83 -6.35 -3.33
N ALA A 159 -10.42 -6.80 -2.23
CA ALA A 159 -10.96 -8.17 -2.12
C ALA A 159 -12.30 -8.36 -2.87
N ALA A 160 -12.55 -7.57 -3.91
CA ALA A 160 -13.68 -7.76 -4.80
C ALA A 160 -13.58 -9.09 -5.57
N ALA A 161 -14.71 -9.59 -6.06
CA ALA A 161 -14.81 -10.92 -6.66
C ALA A 161 -13.79 -11.18 -7.78
N GLU A 162 -13.51 -10.19 -8.62
CA GLU A 162 -12.56 -10.27 -9.72
C GLU A 162 -11.11 -10.46 -9.27
N HIS A 163 -10.75 -9.99 -8.08
CA HIS A 163 -9.40 -10.10 -7.54
C HIS A 163 -9.25 -11.24 -6.52
N THR A 164 -10.36 -11.78 -6.02
CA THR A 164 -10.35 -12.88 -5.03
C THR A 164 -9.41 -14.02 -5.40
N PRO A 165 -9.31 -14.47 -6.68
CA PRO A 165 -8.42 -15.55 -7.07
C PRO A 165 -6.98 -15.45 -6.59
N VAL A 166 -6.43 -14.25 -6.55
CA VAL A 166 -4.99 -13.99 -6.23
C VAL A 166 -4.73 -13.64 -4.78
N PHE A 167 -5.76 -13.46 -3.95
CA PHE A 167 -5.58 -13.21 -2.54
C PHE A 167 -5.01 -14.42 -1.81
N SER A 168 -4.11 -14.22 -0.85
CA SER A 168 -3.77 -15.25 0.13
C SER A 168 -5.05 -15.74 0.81
N ALA A 169 -5.30 -17.05 0.80
CA ALA A 169 -6.50 -17.60 1.44
C ALA A 169 -6.52 -17.34 2.96
N VAL A 170 -5.36 -17.50 3.62
CA VAL A 170 -5.23 -17.17 5.06
C VAL A 170 -5.51 -15.69 5.27
N GLY A 171 -4.87 -14.81 4.47
CA GLY A 171 -5.07 -13.37 4.56
C GLY A 171 -6.50 -12.93 4.30
N PHE A 172 -7.13 -13.50 3.29
CA PHE A 172 -8.52 -13.21 2.93
C PHE A 172 -9.48 -13.45 4.12
N PHE A 173 -9.46 -14.66 4.68
CA PHE A 173 -10.34 -15.00 5.80
C PHE A 173 -9.99 -14.25 7.08
N PHE A 174 -8.70 -14.03 7.35
CA PHE A 174 -8.25 -13.24 8.49
C PHE A 174 -8.76 -11.81 8.40
N ALA A 175 -8.53 -11.13 7.28
CA ALA A 175 -8.94 -9.75 7.08
C ALA A 175 -10.47 -9.60 7.06
N GLN A 176 -11.19 -10.59 6.49
CA GLN A 176 -12.64 -10.60 6.52
C GLN A 176 -13.18 -10.61 7.97
N LYS A 177 -12.61 -11.45 8.85
CA LYS A 177 -13.00 -11.49 10.26
C LYS A 177 -12.68 -10.21 11.02
N LEU A 178 -11.54 -9.58 10.73
CA LEU A 178 -11.22 -8.28 11.31
C LEU A 178 -12.20 -7.21 10.86
N TYR A 179 -12.46 -7.14 9.55
CA TYR A 179 -13.38 -6.14 9.01
C TYR A 179 -14.81 -6.33 9.49
N GLU A 180 -15.31 -7.56 9.53
CA GLU A 180 -16.64 -7.88 10.08
C GLU A 180 -16.80 -7.41 11.53
N ARG A 181 -15.74 -7.47 12.33
CA ARG A 181 -15.76 -7.12 13.75
C ARG A 181 -15.56 -5.64 14.01
N TYR A 182 -14.64 -4.99 13.30
CA TYR A 182 -14.19 -3.64 13.65
C TYR A 182 -14.61 -2.58 12.63
N HIS A 183 -15.00 -2.96 11.43
CA HIS A 183 -15.32 -2.08 10.30
C HIS A 183 -14.22 -1.06 9.95
N ILE A 184 -12.96 -1.45 10.19
CA ILE A 184 -11.75 -0.68 9.88
C ILE A 184 -11.17 -1.25 8.59
N PRO A 185 -10.72 -0.41 7.63
CA PRO A 185 -10.01 -0.87 6.44
C PRO A 185 -8.80 -1.74 6.81
N VAL A 186 -8.59 -2.83 6.07
CA VAL A 186 -7.50 -3.79 6.31
C VAL A 186 -6.60 -3.87 5.09
N GLY A 187 -5.32 -3.56 5.28
CA GLY A 187 -4.28 -3.74 4.28
C GLY A 187 -3.43 -4.97 4.59
N LEU A 188 -3.26 -5.83 3.60
CA LEU A 188 -2.43 -7.03 3.66
C LEU A 188 -1.21 -6.84 2.77
N ILE A 189 0.00 -6.89 3.32
CA ILE A 189 1.24 -6.89 2.54
C ILE A 189 1.77 -8.33 2.50
N LEU A 190 1.56 -9.01 1.37
CA LEU A 190 1.96 -10.40 1.19
C LEU A 190 3.42 -10.49 0.74
N THR A 191 4.28 -10.97 1.64
CA THR A 191 5.71 -11.18 1.40
C THR A 191 6.08 -12.68 1.35
N ALA A 192 5.12 -13.58 1.55
CA ALA A 192 5.36 -15.02 1.64
C ALA A 192 5.80 -15.62 0.30
N VAL A 193 6.79 -16.52 0.35
CA VAL A 193 7.30 -17.25 -0.81
C VAL A 193 7.41 -18.74 -0.47
N GLY A 194 6.66 -19.58 -1.21
CA GLY A 194 6.66 -21.03 -1.00
C GLY A 194 8.03 -21.66 -1.23
N GLY A 195 8.40 -22.62 -0.39
CA GLY A 195 9.68 -23.32 -0.46
C GLY A 195 10.87 -22.61 0.17
N THR A 196 10.67 -21.43 0.77
CA THR A 196 11.74 -20.69 1.45
C THR A 196 11.88 -21.10 2.92
N PRO A 197 13.09 -21.12 3.48
CA PRO A 197 13.29 -21.27 4.92
C PRO A 197 12.94 -19.98 5.68
N VAL A 198 12.78 -20.08 7.01
CA VAL A 198 12.41 -18.92 7.84
C VAL A 198 13.44 -17.78 7.79
N GLN A 199 14.70 -18.10 7.49
CA GLN A 199 15.78 -17.12 7.36
C GLN A 199 15.69 -16.25 6.11
N ALA A 200 14.77 -16.55 5.19
CA ALA A 200 14.62 -15.81 3.93
C ALA A 200 13.62 -14.63 4.03
N TRP A 201 13.03 -14.42 5.23
CA TRP A 201 12.01 -13.37 5.46
C TRP A 201 11.76 -13.07 6.95
#